data_52fb62b6c53ebf4f52517c1748c5c93c
#
_entry.id   52fb62b6c53ebf4f52517c1748c5c93c
#
_cell.length_a   1.000
_cell.length_b   1.000
_cell.length_c   1.000
_cell.angle_alpha   90.00
_cell.angle_beta   90.00
_cell.angle_gamma   90.00
#
_symmetry.space_group_name_H-M   'P 1'
#
loop_
_entity.id
_entity.type
_entity.pdbx_description
1 polymer ?
#
loop_
_entity_poly.entity_id
_entity_poly.type
_entity_poly.pdbx_seq_one_letter_code
_entity_poly.pdbx_strand_id
1 'polypeptide(L)'
;MLDGEELSRTANLDFDQVSDLLAIPSWELTVTDMLAIARSVLAAIDSGHRSVVVTHGTDTMEETAWLTDLLLGSERRSSSRVIFTGAMRFSDDEYSDGASNLAYALDQANQTSQSHQGVQIAFAGQMHAARWVRKVDAFNLNPFWSGGRPSFSGPLPTTTESLDVNVKMITTNAVVRPTLPEGVKGVVLQGTGAAHVPSSFFEEIDRFWTRGLPVVIASRCRDVARTFNEGDRVLWAGDQTAEKATLSLMAALAVSTQLSDVCNWWSELMSQSVR
;
A
#
# COMPACT_ATOMS: atom_id res chain seq x y z
N MET A 1 -5.79 15.21 18.34
CA MET A 1 -5.56 15.15 16.87
C MET A 1 -6.09 16.45 16.32
N LEU A 2 -5.32 17.16 15.51
CA LEU A 2 -5.78 18.41 14.90
C LEU A 2 -6.71 18.07 13.72
N ASP A 3 -7.80 18.82 13.56
CA ASP A 3 -8.61 18.76 12.34
C ASP A 3 -7.94 19.49 11.17
N GLY A 4 -8.50 19.38 9.97
CA GLY A 4 -7.89 19.96 8.78
C GLY A 4 -7.83 21.49 8.80
N GLU A 5 -8.81 22.15 9.44
CA GLU A 5 -8.79 23.61 9.59
C GLU A 5 -7.71 24.05 10.60
N GLU A 6 -7.53 23.30 11.68
CA GLU A 6 -6.47 23.53 12.65
C GLU A 6 -5.08 23.32 12.03
N LEU A 7 -4.93 22.27 11.19
CA LEU A 7 -3.70 22.02 10.43
C LEU A 7 -3.40 23.15 9.46
N SER A 8 -4.38 23.64 8.72
CA SER A 8 -4.26 24.78 7.82
C SER A 8 -3.77 26.03 8.54
N ARG A 9 -4.39 26.38 9.66
CA ARG A 9 -4.02 27.53 10.48
C ARG A 9 -2.63 27.40 11.09
N THR A 10 -2.29 26.22 11.61
CA THR A 10 -1.00 25.95 12.25
C THR A 10 0.16 26.01 11.26
N ALA A 11 -0.05 25.51 10.05
CA ALA A 11 0.95 25.51 9.00
C ALA A 11 0.95 26.80 8.13
N ASN A 12 0.02 27.73 8.37
CA ASN A 12 -0.21 28.96 7.57
C ASN A 12 -0.27 28.66 6.06
N LEU A 13 -1.08 27.66 5.69
CA LEU A 13 -1.22 27.15 4.34
C LEU A 13 -2.63 27.37 3.79
N ASP A 14 -2.71 27.59 2.49
CA ASP A 14 -3.95 27.81 1.77
C ASP A 14 -4.36 26.57 0.99
N PHE A 15 -5.60 26.14 1.12
CA PHE A 15 -6.16 24.97 0.46
C PHE A 15 -7.46 25.35 -0.25
N ASP A 16 -7.68 24.78 -1.43
CA ASP A 16 -8.96 24.93 -2.13
C ASP A 16 -10.10 24.22 -1.37
N GLN A 17 -9.78 23.06 -0.78
CA GLN A 17 -10.73 22.27 0.01
C GLN A 17 -10.02 21.47 1.08
N VAL A 18 -10.62 21.38 2.25
CA VAL A 18 -10.22 20.49 3.36
C VAL A 18 -11.37 19.56 3.70
N SER A 19 -11.07 18.31 4.00
CA SER A 19 -12.07 17.29 4.33
C SER A 19 -11.52 16.36 5.42
N ASP A 20 -12.22 16.31 6.55
CA ASP A 20 -11.91 15.37 7.63
C ASP A 20 -12.71 14.08 7.43
N LEU A 21 -12.03 12.99 7.15
CA LEU A 21 -12.67 11.72 6.86
C LEU A 21 -12.76 10.81 8.09
N LEU A 22 -11.65 10.67 8.80
CA LEU A 22 -11.53 9.80 9.97
C LEU A 22 -10.64 10.45 11.03
N ALA A 23 -11.05 10.36 12.28
CA ALA A 23 -10.32 10.88 13.45
C ALA A 23 -9.92 9.73 14.39
N ILE A 24 -9.29 8.67 13.83
CA ILE A 24 -8.84 7.50 14.58
C ILE A 24 -7.35 7.25 14.38
N PRO A 25 -6.66 6.66 15.35
CA PRO A 25 -5.26 6.26 15.20
C PRO A 25 -5.09 5.26 14.05
N SER A 26 -4.01 5.36 13.29
CA SER A 26 -3.82 4.52 12.10
C SER A 26 -3.69 3.02 12.40
N TRP A 27 -3.26 2.64 13.60
CA TRP A 27 -3.21 1.23 14.02
C TRP A 27 -4.60 0.61 14.31
N GLU A 28 -5.65 1.43 14.40
CA GLU A 28 -7.04 0.99 14.52
C GLU A 28 -7.75 0.87 13.17
N LEU A 29 -7.12 1.33 12.08
CA LEU A 29 -7.71 1.29 10.74
C LEU A 29 -7.94 -0.14 10.28
N THR A 30 -9.12 -0.39 9.78
CA THR A 30 -9.46 -1.61 9.05
C THR A 30 -9.22 -1.44 7.54
N VAL A 31 -9.23 -2.54 6.79
CA VAL A 31 -9.19 -2.49 5.31
C VAL A 31 -10.35 -1.68 4.74
N THR A 32 -11.52 -1.69 5.40
CA THR A 32 -12.68 -0.88 5.01
C THR A 32 -12.41 0.60 5.16
N ASP A 33 -11.72 1.01 6.22
CA ASP A 33 -11.34 2.40 6.43
C ASP A 33 -10.29 2.85 5.42
N MET A 34 -9.27 2.02 5.15
CA MET A 34 -8.28 2.28 4.10
C MET A 34 -8.95 2.44 2.73
N LEU A 35 -9.94 1.60 2.42
CA LEU A 35 -10.71 1.70 1.18
C LEU A 35 -11.55 2.98 1.12
N ALA A 36 -12.13 3.43 2.25
CA ALA A 36 -12.86 4.68 2.32
C ALA A 36 -11.93 5.88 2.07
N ILE A 37 -10.72 5.88 2.63
CA ILE A 37 -9.69 6.90 2.35
C ILE A 37 -9.34 6.90 0.86
N ALA A 38 -9.02 5.75 0.29
CA ALA A 38 -8.69 5.65 -1.14
C ALA A 38 -9.83 6.21 -2.02
N ARG A 39 -11.08 5.79 -1.78
CA ARG A 39 -12.25 6.30 -2.52
C ARG A 39 -12.46 7.80 -2.38
N SER A 40 -12.19 8.38 -1.21
CA SER A 40 -12.25 9.82 -1.02
C SER A 40 -11.22 10.55 -1.88
N VAL A 41 -10.01 10.00 -1.99
CA VAL A 41 -8.97 10.52 -2.90
C VAL A 41 -9.44 10.44 -4.37
N LEU A 42 -9.98 9.29 -4.79
CA LEU A 42 -10.50 9.12 -6.15
C LEU A 42 -11.62 10.14 -6.45
N ALA A 43 -12.56 10.31 -5.53
CA ALA A 43 -13.65 11.26 -5.66
C ALA A 43 -13.16 12.72 -5.75
N ALA A 44 -12.14 13.10 -4.99
CA ALA A 44 -11.52 14.41 -5.09
C ALA A 44 -10.91 14.63 -6.48
N ILE A 45 -10.20 13.64 -7.03
CA ILE A 45 -9.64 13.72 -8.39
C ILE A 45 -10.74 13.81 -9.44
N ASP A 46 -11.78 13.00 -9.33
CA ASP A 46 -12.92 12.99 -10.27
C ASP A 46 -13.73 14.32 -10.23
N SER A 47 -13.69 15.04 -9.11
CA SER A 47 -14.26 16.39 -8.98
C SER A 47 -13.38 17.49 -9.59
N GLY A 48 -12.20 17.15 -10.09
CA GLY A 48 -11.30 18.06 -10.81
C GLY A 48 -10.05 18.51 -10.06
N HIS A 49 -9.84 18.05 -8.83
CA HIS A 49 -8.60 18.35 -8.10
C HIS A 49 -7.42 17.59 -8.71
N ARG A 50 -6.35 18.32 -9.04
CA ARG A 50 -5.14 17.75 -9.64
C ARG A 50 -4.12 17.28 -8.61
N SER A 51 -4.20 17.79 -7.40
CA SER A 51 -3.31 17.45 -6.30
C SER A 51 -4.11 17.16 -5.05
N VAL A 52 -3.84 16.03 -4.42
CA VAL A 52 -4.49 15.61 -3.17
C VAL A 52 -3.38 15.28 -2.16
N VAL A 53 -3.40 15.94 -1.02
CA VAL A 53 -2.54 15.62 0.11
C VAL A 53 -3.36 14.97 1.21
N VAL A 54 -2.94 13.80 1.67
CA VAL A 54 -3.61 13.02 2.71
C VAL A 54 -2.75 13.02 3.96
N THR A 55 -3.27 13.58 5.05
CA THR A 55 -2.66 13.44 6.38
C THR A 55 -3.10 12.12 7.01
N HIS A 56 -2.16 11.33 7.49
CA HIS A 56 -2.41 9.97 7.93
C HIS A 56 -1.44 9.58 9.06
N GLY A 57 -1.88 8.77 10.01
CA GLY A 57 -0.98 8.20 11.02
C GLY A 57 0.03 7.25 10.38
N THR A 58 1.25 7.22 10.92
CA THR A 58 2.39 6.59 10.25
C THR A 58 2.40 5.06 10.27
N ASP A 59 1.62 4.41 11.14
CA ASP A 59 1.74 2.96 11.35
C ASP A 59 1.16 2.11 10.22
N THR A 60 0.15 2.62 9.51
CA THR A 60 -0.48 1.95 8.34
C THR A 60 -0.54 2.86 7.11
N MET A 61 0.29 3.92 7.10
CA MET A 61 0.35 4.86 5.98
C MET A 61 0.80 4.18 4.68
N GLU A 62 1.78 3.28 4.77
CA GLU A 62 2.33 2.62 3.60
C GLU A 62 1.34 1.68 2.91
N GLU A 63 0.47 1.03 3.68
CA GLU A 63 -0.58 0.15 3.18
C GLU A 63 -1.71 0.96 2.53
N THR A 64 -2.16 2.03 3.21
CA THR A 64 -3.22 2.90 2.69
C THR A 64 -2.77 3.62 1.42
N ALA A 65 -1.54 4.11 1.38
CA ALA A 65 -0.95 4.72 0.19
C ALA A 65 -0.83 3.73 -0.97
N TRP A 66 -0.40 2.49 -0.70
CA TRP A 66 -0.34 1.44 -1.72
C TRP A 66 -1.71 1.06 -2.25
N LEU A 67 -2.69 0.86 -1.39
CA LEU A 67 -4.06 0.60 -1.81
C LEU A 67 -4.60 1.73 -2.69
N THR A 68 -4.37 2.97 -2.30
CA THR A 68 -4.77 4.14 -3.09
C THR A 68 -4.12 4.12 -4.47
N ASP A 69 -2.81 3.80 -4.58
CA ASP A 69 -2.11 3.70 -5.87
C ASP A 69 -2.68 2.60 -6.77
N LEU A 70 -3.00 1.42 -6.20
CA LEU A 70 -3.65 0.33 -6.93
C LEU A 70 -5.01 0.75 -7.50
N LEU A 71 -5.82 1.47 -6.74
CA LEU A 71 -7.19 1.85 -7.13
C LEU A 71 -7.25 3.09 -8.01
N LEU A 72 -6.18 3.86 -8.09
CA LEU A 72 -6.14 5.12 -8.83
C LEU A 72 -6.38 4.93 -10.33
N GLY A 73 -5.92 3.80 -10.89
CA GLY A 73 -6.03 3.51 -12.32
C GLY A 73 -5.12 4.40 -13.18
N SER A 74 -4.94 4.04 -14.44
CA SER A 74 -3.98 4.71 -15.33
C SER A 74 -4.36 6.16 -15.65
N GLU A 75 -5.64 6.44 -15.82
CA GLU A 75 -6.14 7.77 -16.20
C GLU A 75 -5.93 8.78 -15.06
N ARG A 76 -6.40 8.48 -13.85
CA ARG A 76 -6.21 9.34 -12.67
C ARG A 76 -4.73 9.50 -12.33
N ARG A 77 -3.94 8.40 -12.40
CA ARG A 77 -2.48 8.45 -12.18
C ARG A 77 -1.77 9.39 -13.18
N SER A 78 -2.29 9.51 -14.39
CA SER A 78 -1.71 10.37 -15.42
C SER A 78 -2.09 11.85 -15.27
N SER A 79 -3.18 12.15 -14.60
CA SER A 79 -3.76 13.49 -14.49
C SER A 79 -3.65 14.11 -13.10
N SER A 80 -3.28 13.33 -12.09
CA SER A 80 -3.26 13.79 -10.70
C SER A 80 -1.96 13.46 -9.96
N ARG A 81 -1.78 14.10 -8.82
CA ARG A 81 -0.71 13.85 -7.86
C ARG A 81 -1.31 13.59 -6.48
N VAL A 82 -0.98 12.45 -5.90
CA VAL A 82 -1.47 12.04 -4.58
C VAL A 82 -0.27 11.83 -3.66
N ILE A 83 -0.25 12.56 -2.55
CA ILE A 83 0.85 12.53 -1.58
C ILE A 83 0.29 12.28 -0.18
N PHE A 84 0.76 11.23 0.45
CA PHE A 84 0.52 10.97 1.87
C PHE A 84 1.60 11.61 2.72
N THR A 85 1.21 12.09 3.91
CA THR A 85 2.13 12.62 4.91
C THR A 85 1.55 12.46 6.31
N GLY A 86 2.32 12.82 7.34
CA GLY A 86 1.89 12.72 8.73
C GLY A 86 2.99 13.16 9.67
N ALA A 87 2.91 12.72 10.92
CA ALA A 87 3.89 13.07 11.94
C ALA A 87 4.29 11.86 12.78
N MET A 88 5.53 11.81 13.22
CA MET A 88 6.02 10.85 14.22
C MET A 88 5.74 11.34 15.65
N ARG A 89 5.64 12.63 15.85
CA ARG A 89 5.34 13.27 17.14
C ARG A 89 3.95 13.87 17.13
N PHE A 90 3.27 13.83 18.26
CA PHE A 90 1.96 14.43 18.40
C PHE A 90 2.03 15.96 18.20
N SER A 91 0.91 16.55 17.82
CA SER A 91 0.81 17.98 17.49
C SER A 91 1.03 18.90 18.71
N ASP A 92 0.88 18.41 19.93
CA ASP A 92 1.13 19.11 21.18
C ASP A 92 2.59 18.97 21.68
N ASP A 93 3.43 18.20 20.98
CA ASP A 93 4.87 18.15 21.24
C ASP A 93 5.54 19.44 20.71
N GLU A 94 6.37 20.08 21.53
CA GLU A 94 7.16 21.26 21.14
C GLU A 94 8.01 21.02 19.86
N TYR A 95 8.43 19.78 19.67
CA TYR A 95 9.26 19.37 18.53
C TYR A 95 8.47 18.54 17.51
N SER A 96 7.16 18.79 17.38
CA SER A 96 6.31 18.10 16.38
C SER A 96 6.84 18.33 14.97
N ASP A 97 6.93 17.25 14.20
CA ASP A 97 7.38 17.24 12.81
C ASP A 97 6.21 17.40 11.80
N GLY A 98 4.96 17.44 12.29
CA GLY A 98 3.78 17.43 11.44
C GLY A 98 3.67 18.63 10.50
N ALA A 99 3.89 19.84 11.01
CA ALA A 99 3.79 21.06 10.20
C ALA A 99 4.84 21.09 9.08
N SER A 100 6.09 20.67 9.37
CA SER A 100 7.15 20.63 8.37
C SER A 100 6.92 19.56 7.30
N ASN A 101 6.42 18.40 7.70
CA ASN A 101 6.08 17.32 6.76
C ASN A 101 4.90 17.74 5.87
N LEU A 102 3.88 18.38 6.42
CA LEU A 102 2.74 18.88 5.64
C LEU A 102 3.18 19.96 4.65
N ALA A 103 3.98 20.94 5.09
CA ALA A 103 4.51 21.97 4.21
C ALA A 103 5.33 21.38 3.05
N TYR A 104 6.17 20.38 3.33
CA TYR A 104 6.92 19.68 2.32
C TYR A 104 6.01 18.91 1.35
N ALA A 105 5.00 18.20 1.84
CA ALA A 105 4.05 17.47 1.00
C ALA A 105 3.29 18.41 0.04
N LEU A 106 2.88 19.58 0.51
CA LEU A 106 2.18 20.58 -0.31
C LEU A 106 3.10 21.22 -1.35
N ASP A 107 4.35 21.53 -0.99
CA ASP A 107 5.36 22.01 -1.96
C ASP A 107 5.53 20.98 -3.08
N GLN A 108 5.65 19.70 -2.75
CA GLN A 108 5.75 18.63 -3.72
C GLN A 108 4.46 18.45 -4.54
N ALA A 109 3.29 18.62 -3.94
CA ALA A 109 1.99 18.54 -4.62
C ALA A 109 1.80 19.68 -5.65
N ASN A 110 2.36 20.84 -5.40
CA ASN A 110 2.26 22.02 -6.27
C ASN A 110 3.30 22.04 -7.41
N GLN A 111 4.26 21.13 -7.43
CA GLN A 111 5.23 21.08 -8.50
C GLN A 111 4.59 20.74 -9.85
N THR A 112 4.90 21.52 -10.88
CA THR A 112 4.34 21.36 -12.24
C THR A 112 5.03 20.28 -13.08
N SER A 113 6.02 19.57 -12.54
CA SER A 113 6.71 18.52 -13.30
C SER A 113 5.75 17.37 -13.64
N GLN A 114 5.62 17.05 -14.91
CA GLN A 114 4.63 16.14 -15.49
C GLN A 114 5.00 14.65 -15.37
N SER A 115 5.75 14.23 -14.40
CA SER A 115 6.01 12.80 -14.24
C SER A 115 4.86 12.14 -13.49
N HIS A 116 4.18 11.23 -14.16
CA HIS A 116 3.23 10.31 -13.55
C HIS A 116 3.97 9.44 -12.54
N GLN A 117 3.83 9.74 -11.27
CA GLN A 117 4.71 9.18 -10.24
C GLN A 117 4.02 8.17 -9.32
N GLY A 118 2.72 7.87 -9.59
CA GLY A 118 1.90 7.11 -8.67
C GLY A 118 1.68 7.83 -7.34
N VAL A 119 1.14 7.12 -6.38
CA VAL A 119 1.00 7.64 -5.02
C VAL A 119 2.35 7.64 -4.30
N GLN A 120 2.62 8.73 -3.59
CA GLN A 120 3.88 8.93 -2.87
C GLN A 120 3.62 9.23 -1.38
N ILE A 121 4.64 8.99 -0.56
CA ILE A 121 4.70 9.48 0.82
C ILE A 121 5.79 10.53 0.88
N ALA A 122 5.45 11.73 1.36
CA ALA A 122 6.36 12.81 1.67
C ALA A 122 6.64 12.84 3.17
N PHE A 123 7.87 12.59 3.57
CA PHE A 123 8.22 12.52 4.99
C PHE A 123 9.68 12.90 5.23
N ALA A 124 9.96 13.68 6.27
CA ALA A 124 11.31 14.12 6.65
C ALA A 124 12.12 14.68 5.47
N GLY A 125 11.49 15.46 4.58
CA GLY A 125 12.13 16.05 3.40
C GLY A 125 12.46 15.04 2.29
N GLN A 126 11.91 13.84 2.33
CA GLN A 126 12.10 12.80 1.32
C GLN A 126 10.78 12.37 0.70
N MET A 127 10.85 11.97 -0.58
CA MET A 127 9.74 11.34 -1.29
C MET A 127 9.96 9.84 -1.39
N HIS A 128 8.89 9.08 -1.18
CA HIS A 128 8.90 7.62 -1.26
C HIS A 128 7.73 7.15 -2.10
N ALA A 129 7.97 6.28 -3.10
CA ALA A 129 6.86 5.64 -3.82
C ALA A 129 6.09 4.68 -2.91
N ALA A 130 4.76 4.74 -2.92
CA ALA A 130 3.89 3.88 -2.11
C ALA A 130 4.16 2.38 -2.31
N ARG A 131 4.55 1.98 -3.54
CA ARG A 131 4.92 0.60 -3.86
C ARG A 131 6.05 0.05 -2.98
N TRP A 132 7.11 0.85 -2.75
CA TRP A 132 8.34 0.35 -2.12
C TRP A 132 8.56 0.83 -0.70
N VAL A 133 7.86 1.86 -0.28
CA VAL A 133 8.05 2.43 1.06
C VAL A 133 7.72 1.42 2.15
N ARG A 134 8.51 1.45 3.21
CA ARG A 134 8.28 0.68 4.45
C ARG A 134 8.61 1.55 5.65
N LYS A 135 7.79 1.51 6.69
CA LYS A 135 8.14 2.06 7.99
C LYS A 135 9.12 1.09 8.65
N VAL A 136 10.34 1.53 8.88
CA VAL A 136 11.44 0.69 9.38
C VAL A 136 11.92 1.08 10.77
N ASP A 137 11.42 2.20 11.30
CA ASP A 137 11.75 2.70 12.64
C ASP A 137 10.48 3.23 13.32
N ALA A 138 10.34 2.95 14.60
CA ALA A 138 9.16 3.35 15.38
C ALA A 138 9.32 4.73 16.08
N PHE A 139 10.53 5.28 16.13
CA PHE A 139 10.84 6.49 16.92
C PHE A 139 11.57 7.58 16.15
N ASN A 140 12.30 7.19 15.08
CA ASN A 140 13.07 8.13 14.27
C ASN A 140 12.12 9.07 13.52
N LEU A 141 12.47 10.36 13.42
CA LEU A 141 11.71 11.33 12.62
C LEU A 141 11.81 11.08 11.11
N ASN A 142 12.73 10.25 10.67
CA ASN A 142 12.79 9.70 9.30
C ASN A 142 12.55 8.18 9.36
N PRO A 143 11.29 7.73 9.55
CA PRO A 143 10.98 6.33 9.80
C PRO A 143 10.84 5.48 8.54
N PHE A 144 10.74 6.13 7.36
CA PHE A 144 10.44 5.45 6.11
C PHE A 144 11.68 5.16 5.28
N TRP A 145 11.64 4.04 4.59
CA TRP A 145 12.67 3.59 3.66
C TRP A 145 12.04 3.05 2.37
N SER A 146 12.58 3.44 1.22
CA SER A 146 12.13 2.97 -0.10
C SER A 146 13.27 2.53 -1.04
N GLY A 147 14.50 2.36 -0.49
CA GLY A 147 15.67 2.05 -1.31
C GLY A 147 16.07 3.16 -2.28
N GLY A 148 15.81 4.42 -1.93
CA GLY A 148 16.11 5.57 -2.79
C GLY A 148 15.15 5.70 -3.98
N ARG A 149 13.97 5.09 -3.94
CA ARG A 149 12.96 5.11 -5.01
C ARG A 149 11.82 6.08 -4.66
N PRO A 150 11.91 7.34 -5.13
CA PRO A 150 10.93 8.38 -4.74
C PRO A 150 9.59 8.26 -5.47
N SER A 151 9.55 7.58 -6.62
CA SER A 151 8.35 7.50 -7.46
C SER A 151 8.25 6.16 -8.18
N PHE A 152 7.03 5.81 -8.56
CA PHE A 152 6.73 4.64 -9.36
C PHE A 152 5.79 5.00 -10.52
N SER A 153 6.31 5.01 -11.74
CA SER A 153 5.59 5.38 -12.96
C SER A 153 5.17 4.19 -13.83
N GLY A 154 5.49 2.95 -13.40
CA GLY A 154 5.09 1.75 -14.14
C GLY A 154 3.56 1.58 -14.17
N PRO A 155 3.02 0.90 -15.21
CA PRO A 155 1.61 0.57 -15.26
C PRO A 155 1.22 -0.33 -14.08
N LEU A 156 -0.04 -0.24 -13.68
CA LEU A 156 -0.68 -1.14 -12.73
C LEU A 156 -1.83 -1.86 -13.43
N PRO A 157 -2.13 -3.11 -13.02
CA PRO A 157 -3.27 -3.82 -13.55
C PRO A 157 -4.57 -3.06 -13.30
N THR A 158 -5.56 -3.27 -14.16
CA THR A 158 -6.89 -2.69 -13.96
C THR A 158 -7.52 -3.25 -12.68
N THR A 159 -8.09 -2.38 -11.87
CA THR A 159 -8.80 -2.71 -10.63
C THR A 159 -10.23 -2.18 -10.67
N THR A 160 -11.04 -2.66 -9.74
CA THR A 160 -12.33 -2.07 -9.37
C THR A 160 -12.15 -1.23 -8.12
N GLU A 161 -13.08 -0.33 -7.83
CA GLU A 161 -13.08 0.45 -6.58
C GLU A 161 -13.64 -0.36 -5.39
N SER A 162 -13.37 -1.66 -5.38
CA SER A 162 -13.78 -2.61 -4.34
C SER A 162 -12.68 -3.61 -4.03
N LEU A 163 -12.82 -4.29 -2.89
CA LEU A 163 -11.90 -5.33 -2.44
C LEU A 163 -12.67 -6.58 -2.05
N ASP A 164 -12.11 -7.75 -2.33
CA ASP A 164 -12.57 -8.98 -1.69
C ASP A 164 -11.79 -9.20 -0.40
N VAL A 165 -12.41 -8.87 0.70
CA VAL A 165 -11.76 -8.92 2.04
C VAL A 165 -11.60 -10.33 2.59
N ASN A 166 -12.05 -11.37 1.88
CA ASN A 166 -11.94 -12.76 2.33
C ASN A 166 -10.58 -13.38 1.98
N VAL A 167 -9.51 -12.62 2.21
CA VAL A 167 -8.11 -13.01 2.12
C VAL A 167 -7.50 -13.03 3.52
N LYS A 168 -6.66 -14.02 3.80
CA LYS A 168 -5.95 -14.10 5.09
C LYS A 168 -4.43 -14.04 4.87
N MET A 169 -3.78 -13.22 5.67
CA MET A 169 -2.33 -13.20 5.80
C MET A 169 -1.92 -14.11 6.97
N ILE A 170 -0.90 -14.93 6.74
CA ILE A 170 -0.39 -15.90 7.71
C ILE A 170 1.13 -15.80 7.76
N THR A 171 1.68 -15.56 8.94
CA THR A 171 3.13 -15.59 9.15
C THR A 171 3.58 -17.03 9.43
N THR A 172 4.59 -17.48 8.69
CA THR A 172 5.23 -18.77 8.88
C THR A 172 6.67 -18.61 9.38
N ASN A 173 7.07 -19.34 10.40
CA ASN A 173 8.42 -19.30 10.95
C ASN A 173 8.73 -20.56 11.78
N ALA A 174 9.89 -20.59 12.44
CA ALA A 174 10.31 -21.71 13.26
C ALA A 174 9.44 -21.91 14.54
N VAL A 175 8.81 -20.84 15.01
CA VAL A 175 8.00 -20.85 16.27
C VAL A 175 6.56 -21.19 15.98
N VAL A 176 6.00 -20.62 14.90
CA VAL A 176 4.59 -20.77 14.55
C VAL A 176 4.44 -21.47 13.21
N ARG A 177 3.69 -22.55 13.18
CA ARG A 177 3.35 -23.32 11.97
C ARG A 177 1.82 -23.44 11.89
N PRO A 178 1.12 -22.36 11.51
CA PRO A 178 -0.33 -22.37 11.40
C PRO A 178 -0.76 -23.26 10.23
N THR A 179 -1.99 -23.76 10.31
CA THR A 179 -2.68 -24.39 9.18
C THR A 179 -3.31 -23.32 8.30
N LEU A 180 -3.50 -23.62 7.02
CA LEU A 180 -4.24 -22.74 6.13
C LEU A 180 -5.73 -22.72 6.53
N PRO A 181 -6.36 -21.52 6.61
CA PRO A 181 -7.76 -21.39 7.03
C PRO A 181 -8.70 -21.91 5.95
N GLU A 182 -9.84 -22.45 6.36
CA GLU A 182 -10.93 -22.79 5.45
C GLU A 182 -11.85 -21.60 5.20
N GLY A 183 -12.62 -21.66 4.10
CA GLY A 183 -13.63 -20.65 3.78
C GLY A 183 -13.10 -19.31 3.29
N VAL A 184 -11.80 -19.20 3.03
CA VAL A 184 -11.17 -17.98 2.43
C VAL A 184 -11.13 -18.10 0.91
N LYS A 185 -10.97 -16.95 0.23
CA LYS A 185 -10.82 -16.87 -1.23
C LYS A 185 -9.37 -16.79 -1.69
N GLY A 186 -8.45 -16.51 -0.77
CA GLY A 186 -7.02 -16.47 -1.03
C GLY A 186 -6.21 -16.36 0.25
N VAL A 187 -4.92 -16.68 0.16
CA VAL A 187 -4.01 -16.64 1.31
C VAL A 187 -2.70 -15.98 0.90
N VAL A 188 -2.15 -15.17 1.81
CA VAL A 188 -0.79 -14.63 1.71
C VAL A 188 0.05 -15.25 2.82
N LEU A 189 1.11 -15.97 2.46
CA LEU A 189 2.05 -16.57 3.40
C LEU A 189 3.28 -15.65 3.53
N GLN A 190 3.51 -15.12 4.73
CA GLN A 190 4.75 -14.42 5.03
C GLN A 190 5.83 -15.43 5.42
N GLY A 191 6.71 -15.72 4.49
CA GLY A 191 7.86 -16.62 4.69
C GLY A 191 9.09 -15.91 5.25
N THR A 192 10.15 -16.69 5.47
CA THR A 192 11.44 -16.23 6.01
C THR A 192 12.50 -16.11 4.91
N GLY A 193 13.51 -15.26 5.13
CA GLY A 193 14.63 -15.10 4.19
C GLY A 193 14.14 -14.82 2.76
N ALA A 194 14.54 -15.62 1.79
CA ALA A 194 14.12 -15.51 0.40
C ALA A 194 12.68 -16.05 0.17
N ALA A 195 11.75 -15.69 1.02
CA ALA A 195 10.35 -16.14 0.99
C ALA A 195 10.18 -17.67 1.17
N HIS A 196 11.02 -18.28 2.00
CA HIS A 196 10.90 -19.70 2.29
C HIS A 196 9.74 -19.95 3.26
N VAL A 197 8.94 -20.97 2.94
CA VAL A 197 7.91 -21.54 3.82
C VAL A 197 8.26 -22.99 4.16
N PRO A 198 7.85 -23.51 5.33
CA PRO A 198 8.09 -24.91 5.67
C PRO A 198 7.49 -25.89 4.64
N SER A 199 8.17 -26.98 4.36
CA SER A 199 7.71 -28.00 3.39
C SER A 199 6.35 -28.60 3.74
N SER A 200 5.96 -28.60 5.02
CA SER A 200 4.65 -29.02 5.47
C SER A 200 3.49 -28.23 4.88
N PHE A 201 3.75 -27.05 4.29
CA PHE A 201 2.71 -26.25 3.60
C PHE A 201 2.51 -26.65 2.14
N PHE A 202 3.44 -27.41 1.53
CA PHE A 202 3.38 -27.66 0.07
C PHE A 202 2.14 -28.44 -0.34
N GLU A 203 1.73 -29.46 0.43
CA GLU A 203 0.50 -30.21 0.16
C GLU A 203 -0.75 -29.33 0.34
N GLU A 204 -0.76 -28.42 1.33
CA GLU A 204 -1.84 -27.50 1.53
C GLU A 204 -1.92 -26.44 0.42
N ILE A 205 -0.78 -25.93 -0.03
CA ILE A 205 -0.68 -25.00 -1.16
C ILE A 205 -1.25 -25.67 -2.42
N ASP A 206 -0.84 -26.90 -2.72
CA ASP A 206 -1.35 -27.67 -3.84
C ASP A 206 -2.86 -27.89 -3.77
N ARG A 207 -3.38 -28.18 -2.59
CA ARG A 207 -4.82 -28.34 -2.34
C ARG A 207 -5.59 -27.05 -2.60
N PHE A 208 -5.08 -25.89 -2.14
CA PHE A 208 -5.68 -24.58 -2.38
C PHE A 208 -5.69 -24.28 -3.87
N TRP A 209 -4.55 -24.43 -4.53
CA TRP A 209 -4.40 -24.16 -5.96
C TRP A 209 -5.34 -25.03 -6.82
N THR A 210 -5.44 -26.32 -6.50
CA THR A 210 -6.36 -27.25 -7.18
C THR A 210 -7.83 -26.87 -7.01
N ARG A 211 -8.18 -26.20 -5.92
CA ARG A 211 -9.52 -25.64 -5.66
C ARG A 211 -9.75 -24.28 -6.30
N GLY A 212 -8.78 -23.76 -7.07
CA GLY A 212 -8.85 -22.45 -7.69
C GLY A 212 -8.59 -21.29 -6.74
N LEU A 213 -7.98 -21.54 -5.58
CA LEU A 213 -7.70 -20.52 -4.56
C LEU A 213 -6.24 -20.06 -4.66
N PRO A 214 -5.97 -18.79 -4.94
CA PRO A 214 -4.61 -18.28 -5.04
C PRO A 214 -3.89 -18.26 -3.69
N VAL A 215 -2.62 -18.66 -3.73
CA VAL A 215 -1.68 -18.56 -2.60
C VAL A 215 -0.54 -17.65 -3.04
N VAL A 216 -0.32 -16.58 -2.30
CA VAL A 216 0.80 -15.65 -2.50
C VAL A 216 1.84 -15.92 -1.43
N ILE A 217 3.12 -15.91 -1.80
CA ILE A 217 4.21 -16.00 -0.83
C ILE A 217 4.99 -14.68 -0.86
N ALA A 218 5.04 -14.01 0.30
CA ALA A 218 5.82 -12.81 0.55
C ALA A 218 6.98 -13.11 1.50
N SER A 219 7.99 -12.26 1.53
CA SER A 219 9.07 -12.34 2.52
C SER A 219 8.89 -11.29 3.61
N ARG A 220 9.29 -11.64 4.83
CA ARG A 220 9.53 -10.64 5.88
C ARG A 220 10.77 -9.77 5.62
N CYS A 221 11.66 -10.20 4.73
CA CYS A 221 12.86 -9.46 4.35
C CYS A 221 12.58 -8.50 3.20
N ARG A 222 13.43 -7.47 3.09
CA ARG A 222 13.42 -6.53 1.98
C ARG A 222 14.13 -7.11 0.76
N ASP A 223 13.81 -6.59 -0.42
CA ASP A 223 14.54 -6.85 -1.68
C ASP A 223 14.61 -8.35 -2.08
N VAL A 224 13.50 -9.05 -1.96
CA VAL A 224 13.41 -10.44 -2.39
C VAL A 224 12.98 -10.49 -3.86
N ALA A 225 13.94 -10.79 -4.73
CA ALA A 225 13.70 -10.95 -6.15
C ALA A 225 13.27 -12.40 -6.48
N ARG A 226 12.06 -12.77 -6.09
CA ARG A 226 11.40 -13.96 -6.64
C ARG A 226 10.26 -13.53 -7.57
N THR A 227 10.28 -14.08 -8.77
CA THR A 227 9.24 -13.87 -9.79
C THR A 227 8.38 -15.12 -9.91
N PHE A 228 7.10 -14.91 -10.21
CA PHE A 228 6.19 -15.98 -10.60
C PHE A 228 6.67 -16.60 -11.93
N ASN A 229 6.75 -17.93 -11.99
CA ASN A 229 7.04 -18.65 -13.22
C ASN A 229 5.81 -19.44 -13.65
N GLU A 230 5.64 -19.58 -14.97
CA GLU A 230 4.59 -20.43 -15.53
C GLU A 230 4.77 -21.87 -15.02
N GLY A 231 3.74 -22.42 -14.39
CA GLY A 231 3.76 -23.74 -13.75
C GLY A 231 3.96 -23.73 -12.24
N ASP A 232 4.36 -22.62 -11.63
CA ASP A 232 4.34 -22.47 -10.18
C ASP A 232 2.89 -22.52 -9.67
N ARG A 233 2.67 -23.23 -8.57
CA ARG A 233 1.38 -23.27 -7.86
C ARG A 233 1.29 -22.25 -6.73
N VAL A 234 2.03 -21.16 -6.89
CA VAL A 234 2.07 -20.02 -5.98
C VAL A 234 2.33 -18.74 -6.76
N LEU A 235 1.84 -17.63 -6.24
CA LEU A 235 2.18 -16.28 -6.69
C LEU A 235 3.28 -15.72 -5.78
N TRP A 236 4.29 -15.10 -6.36
CA TRP A 236 5.37 -14.47 -5.58
C TRP A 236 5.07 -12.99 -5.41
N ALA A 237 5.15 -12.48 -4.18
CA ALA A 237 4.88 -11.08 -3.86
C ALA A 237 5.97 -10.11 -4.39
N GLY A 238 7.11 -10.64 -4.84
CA GLY A 238 8.21 -9.82 -5.35
C GLY A 238 8.75 -8.85 -4.30
N ASP A 239 8.64 -7.57 -4.60
CA ASP A 239 9.11 -6.46 -3.76
C ASP A 239 8.07 -5.98 -2.72
N GLN A 240 6.87 -6.54 -2.70
CA GLN A 240 5.82 -6.17 -1.75
C GLN A 240 6.04 -6.78 -0.36
N THR A 241 5.60 -6.07 0.67
CA THR A 241 5.39 -6.65 2.00
C THR A 241 4.23 -7.63 1.98
N ALA A 242 4.09 -8.48 2.99
CA ALA A 242 2.95 -9.39 3.08
C ALA A 242 1.62 -8.63 3.19
N GLU A 243 1.62 -7.50 3.89
CA GLU A 243 0.48 -6.59 4.05
C GLU A 243 0.06 -6.00 2.70
N LYS A 244 0.99 -5.42 1.94
CA LYS A 244 0.74 -4.89 0.59
C LYS A 244 0.30 -5.98 -0.38
N ALA A 245 0.92 -7.16 -0.33
CA ALA A 245 0.54 -8.31 -1.13
C ALA A 245 -0.89 -8.77 -0.80
N THR A 246 -1.30 -8.67 0.47
CA THR A 246 -2.67 -8.99 0.89
C THR A 246 -3.67 -8.02 0.26
N LEU A 247 -3.41 -6.72 0.31
CA LEU A 247 -4.26 -5.71 -0.35
C LEU A 247 -4.30 -5.93 -1.87
N SER A 248 -3.16 -6.25 -2.48
CA SER A 248 -3.08 -6.57 -3.92
C SER A 248 -3.92 -7.79 -4.28
N LEU A 249 -3.89 -8.84 -3.46
CA LEU A 249 -4.71 -10.03 -3.69
C LEU A 249 -6.20 -9.76 -3.49
N MET A 250 -6.57 -8.96 -2.50
CA MET A 250 -7.94 -8.49 -2.31
C MET A 250 -8.45 -7.69 -3.52
N ALA A 251 -7.61 -6.85 -4.12
CA ALA A 251 -7.93 -6.09 -5.32
C ALA A 251 -8.08 -7.01 -6.55
N ALA A 252 -7.17 -7.95 -6.75
CA ALA A 252 -7.23 -8.91 -7.85
C ALA A 252 -8.51 -9.76 -7.78
N LEU A 253 -8.86 -10.28 -6.60
CA LEU A 253 -10.07 -11.09 -6.37
C LEU A 253 -11.37 -10.30 -6.50
N ALA A 254 -11.33 -8.99 -6.34
CA ALA A 254 -12.48 -8.11 -6.62
C ALA A 254 -12.70 -7.91 -8.14
N VAL A 255 -11.67 -8.08 -8.96
CA VAL A 255 -11.77 -8.06 -10.43
C VAL A 255 -12.29 -9.39 -10.95
N SER A 256 -11.73 -10.51 -10.50
CA SER A 256 -12.16 -11.85 -10.90
C SER A 256 -11.85 -12.87 -9.81
N THR A 257 -12.74 -13.85 -9.65
CA THR A 257 -12.52 -15.01 -8.77
C THR A 257 -11.94 -16.21 -9.52
N GLN A 258 -11.74 -16.12 -10.83
CA GLN A 258 -11.11 -17.17 -11.61
C GLN A 258 -9.60 -17.14 -11.40
N LEU A 259 -9.00 -18.27 -11.01
CA LEU A 259 -7.57 -18.33 -10.71
C LEU A 259 -6.69 -17.88 -11.88
N SER A 260 -7.03 -18.23 -13.12
CA SER A 260 -6.30 -17.80 -14.32
C SER A 260 -6.26 -16.28 -14.47
N ASP A 261 -7.37 -15.60 -14.20
CA ASP A 261 -7.44 -14.14 -14.31
C ASP A 261 -6.63 -13.47 -13.19
N VAL A 262 -6.71 -14.02 -11.96
CA VAL A 262 -5.88 -13.57 -10.84
C VAL A 262 -4.38 -13.75 -11.15
N CYS A 263 -3.99 -14.88 -11.75
CA CYS A 263 -2.60 -15.10 -12.18
C CYS A 263 -2.15 -14.08 -13.24
N ASN A 264 -2.98 -13.77 -14.22
CA ASN A 264 -2.68 -12.78 -15.26
C ASN A 264 -2.54 -11.38 -14.65
N TRP A 265 -3.49 -10.99 -13.80
CA TRP A 265 -3.46 -9.72 -13.07
C TRP A 265 -2.18 -9.60 -12.21
N TRP A 266 -1.83 -10.69 -11.51
CA TRP A 266 -0.63 -10.74 -10.67
C TRP A 266 0.65 -10.64 -11.49
N SER A 267 0.70 -11.32 -12.63
CA SER A 267 1.84 -11.27 -13.55
C SER A 267 2.06 -9.85 -14.09
N GLU A 268 0.98 -9.14 -14.44
CA GLU A 268 1.05 -7.74 -14.85
C GLU A 268 1.60 -6.86 -13.72
N LEU A 269 1.09 -7.00 -12.50
CA LEU A 269 1.58 -6.28 -11.32
C LEU A 269 3.07 -6.53 -11.07
N MET A 270 3.53 -7.80 -11.20
CA MET A 270 4.91 -8.20 -10.95
C MET A 270 5.86 -7.89 -12.10
N SER A 271 5.37 -7.68 -13.31
CA SER A 271 6.21 -7.30 -14.46
C SER A 271 6.99 -6.00 -14.21
N GLN A 272 6.51 -5.19 -13.27
CA GLN A 272 7.09 -3.92 -12.84
C GLN A 272 7.99 -4.03 -11.59
N SER A 273 8.15 -5.24 -11.04
CA SER A 273 9.09 -5.46 -9.94
C SER A 273 10.52 -5.22 -10.40
N VAL A 274 11.28 -4.48 -9.62
CA VAL A 274 12.70 -4.20 -9.94
C VAL A 274 13.49 -5.50 -9.82
N ARG A 275 14.24 -5.82 -10.84
CA ARG A 275 15.24 -6.88 -10.86
C ARG A 275 16.47 -6.50 -10.05
#